data_602e79a91a87814ef06104be6744e92f
#
_entry.id   602e79a91a87814ef06104be6744e92f
#
_cell.length_a   1.000
_cell.length_b   1.000
_cell.length_c   1.000
_cell.angle_alpha   90.00
_cell.angle_beta   90.00
_cell.angle_gamma   90.00
#
_symmetry.space_group_name_H-M   'P 1'
#
loop_
_entity.id
_entity.type
_entity.pdbx_description
1 polymer ?
#
loop_
_entity_poly.entity_id
_entity_poly.type
_entity_poly.pdbx_seq_one_letter_code
_entity_poly.pdbx_strand_id
1 'polypeptide(L)'
;MRKLITLAMLALTSIAWGADTNEAPVGFGLWNSAHLKEVGDRLEKELGDKRIVYETLGTYKGHSVYLVLRGKTAPAEFHETESDLQIGVRGKATFVIGGELVNPQKLPRKQQQGSSIKGGAKFPVGPGDIIHVPVAVPHVLLIEPNKPYMYILVKLDEEPRNDPPK
;
A
#
# COMPACT_ATOMS: atom_id res chain seq x y z
N MET A 1 -54.19 -56.60 -39.68
CA MET A 1 -54.00 -56.02 -38.34
C MET A 1 -52.60 -55.30 -38.28
N ARG A 2 -52.57 -53.96 -38.40
CA ARG A 2 -51.38 -53.19 -38.38
C ARG A 2 -51.18 -52.67 -36.95
N LYS A 3 -50.05 -53.02 -36.25
CA LYS A 3 -49.69 -52.52 -34.94
C LYS A 3 -49.00 -51.20 -35.13
N LEU A 4 -49.56 -50.10 -34.62
CA LEU A 4 -48.93 -48.85 -34.46
C LEU A 4 -47.94 -48.93 -33.26
N ILE A 5 -46.64 -48.64 -33.50
CA ILE A 5 -45.66 -48.48 -32.47
C ILE A 5 -45.53 -46.98 -32.25
N THR A 6 -45.96 -46.48 -31.08
CA THR A 6 -45.84 -45.09 -30.67
C THR A 6 -44.46 -44.93 -30.05
N LEU A 7 -43.61 -44.15 -30.71
CA LEU A 7 -42.25 -43.77 -30.22
C LEU A 7 -42.41 -42.58 -29.29
N ALA A 8 -42.23 -42.80 -28.01
CA ALA A 8 -42.18 -41.71 -27.04
C ALA A 8 -40.79 -41.07 -27.09
N MET A 9 -40.71 -39.82 -27.57
CA MET A 9 -39.50 -38.98 -27.45
C MET A 9 -39.38 -38.46 -26.03
N LEU A 10 -38.38 -38.94 -25.29
CA LEU A 10 -37.97 -38.38 -24.02
C LEU A 10 -37.12 -37.12 -24.33
N ALA A 11 -37.68 -35.95 -24.07
CA ALA A 11 -36.93 -34.70 -24.12
C ALA A 11 -36.02 -34.60 -22.86
N LEU A 12 -34.72 -34.80 -23.02
CA LEU A 12 -33.74 -34.48 -22.01
C LEU A 12 -33.57 -32.96 -21.95
N THR A 13 -34.20 -32.32 -20.98
CA THR A 13 -33.87 -30.93 -20.61
C THR A 13 -32.55 -30.95 -19.87
N SER A 14 -31.47 -30.58 -20.54
CA SER A 14 -30.20 -30.25 -19.91
C SER A 14 -30.37 -28.99 -19.08
N ILE A 15 -30.46 -29.14 -17.75
CA ILE A 15 -30.31 -28.02 -16.81
C ILE A 15 -28.84 -27.63 -16.87
N ALA A 16 -28.54 -26.56 -17.59
CA ALA A 16 -27.24 -25.91 -17.50
C ALA A 16 -27.13 -25.31 -16.09
N TRP A 17 -26.40 -25.98 -15.22
CA TRP A 17 -25.95 -25.39 -13.97
C TRP A 17 -24.97 -24.33 -14.38
N GLY A 18 -25.37 -23.07 -14.27
CA GLY A 18 -24.41 -21.94 -14.33
C GLY A 18 -23.35 -22.21 -13.29
N ALA A 19 -22.13 -22.39 -13.74
CA ALA A 19 -20.99 -22.40 -12.84
C ALA A 19 -20.99 -21.03 -12.13
N ASP A 20 -21.28 -20.99 -10.83
CA ASP A 20 -20.97 -19.85 -9.97
C ASP A 20 -19.44 -19.73 -10.02
N THR A 21 -18.94 -18.89 -10.92
CA THR A 21 -17.54 -18.50 -10.92
C THR A 21 -17.36 -17.55 -9.75
N ASN A 22 -16.97 -18.10 -8.59
CA ASN A 22 -16.53 -17.34 -7.41
C ASN A 22 -15.16 -16.68 -7.68
N GLU A 23 -14.95 -16.13 -8.88
CA GLU A 23 -13.75 -15.37 -9.19
C GLU A 23 -13.86 -13.98 -8.58
N ALA A 24 -12.82 -13.62 -7.84
CA ALA A 24 -12.72 -12.27 -7.28
C ALA A 24 -12.71 -11.23 -8.42
N PRO A 25 -13.40 -10.09 -8.27
CA PRO A 25 -13.40 -9.03 -9.28
C PRO A 25 -11.98 -8.55 -9.61
N VAL A 26 -11.77 -8.13 -10.86
CA VAL A 26 -10.50 -7.51 -11.28
C VAL A 26 -10.18 -6.31 -10.38
N GLY A 27 -8.95 -6.27 -9.85
CA GLY A 27 -8.50 -5.23 -8.94
C GLY A 27 -8.83 -5.48 -7.46
N PHE A 28 -9.52 -6.59 -7.12
CA PHE A 28 -9.66 -6.98 -5.73
C PHE A 28 -8.32 -7.43 -5.15
N GLY A 29 -7.99 -6.94 -3.94
CA GLY A 29 -6.81 -7.37 -3.18
C GLY A 29 -7.18 -7.69 -1.74
N LEU A 30 -6.71 -8.84 -1.22
CA LEU A 30 -6.85 -9.24 0.17
C LEU A 30 -5.48 -9.65 0.71
N TRP A 31 -4.96 -8.87 1.63
CA TRP A 31 -3.71 -9.15 2.33
C TRP A 31 -4.02 -9.48 3.79
N ASN A 32 -4.24 -10.76 4.07
CA ASN A 32 -4.52 -11.21 5.43
C ASN A 32 -3.28 -11.11 6.33
N SER A 33 -3.47 -11.26 7.63
CA SER A 33 -2.41 -11.12 8.63
C SER A 33 -1.25 -12.10 8.44
N ALA A 34 -1.53 -13.32 7.96
CA ALA A 34 -0.51 -14.33 7.69
C ALA A 34 0.40 -13.91 6.53
N HIS A 35 -0.18 -13.44 5.42
CA HIS A 35 0.56 -12.92 4.27
C HIS A 35 1.40 -11.69 4.65
N LEU A 36 0.81 -10.71 5.35
CA LEU A 36 1.55 -9.53 5.80
C LEU A 36 2.70 -9.88 6.74
N LYS A 37 2.51 -10.90 7.61
CA LYS A 37 3.59 -11.40 8.46
C LYS A 37 4.72 -12.02 7.64
N GLU A 38 4.41 -12.87 6.67
CA GLU A 38 5.39 -13.53 5.80
C GLU A 38 6.22 -12.49 5.03
N VAL A 39 5.56 -11.53 4.37
CA VAL A 39 6.22 -10.44 3.66
C VAL A 39 7.09 -9.62 4.62
N GLY A 40 6.56 -9.27 5.80
CA GLY A 40 7.29 -8.52 6.81
C GLY A 40 8.56 -9.23 7.28
N ASP A 41 8.49 -10.53 7.56
CA ASP A 41 9.64 -11.34 7.99
C ASP A 41 10.71 -11.43 6.87
N ARG A 42 10.30 -11.42 5.60
CA ARG A 42 11.21 -11.34 4.45
C ARG A 42 11.89 -9.97 4.37
N LEU A 43 11.12 -8.88 4.48
CA LEU A 43 11.67 -7.52 4.45
C LEU A 43 12.66 -7.28 5.60
N GLU A 44 12.45 -7.86 6.78
CA GLU A 44 13.41 -7.79 7.89
C GLU A 44 14.76 -8.42 7.54
N LYS A 45 14.75 -9.57 6.84
CA LYS A 45 15.98 -10.24 6.35
C LYS A 45 16.67 -9.44 5.25
N GLU A 46 15.89 -8.77 4.41
CA GLU A 46 16.39 -7.98 3.29
C GLU A 46 16.94 -6.60 3.69
N LEU A 47 16.52 -6.08 4.85
CA LEU A 47 16.84 -4.72 5.29
C LEU A 47 18.35 -4.49 5.41
N GLY A 48 19.08 -5.36 6.15
CA GLY A 48 20.50 -5.18 6.38
C GLY A 48 20.84 -3.72 6.73
N ASP A 49 21.80 -3.15 6.00
CA ASP A 49 22.20 -1.73 6.15
C ASP A 49 21.36 -0.73 5.32
N LYS A 50 20.38 -1.20 4.59
CA LYS A 50 19.53 -0.35 3.75
C LYS A 50 18.70 0.61 4.61
N ARG A 51 18.37 1.77 4.03
CA ARG A 51 17.49 2.74 4.68
C ARG A 51 16.04 2.30 4.69
N ILE A 52 15.63 1.62 3.63
CA ILE A 52 14.26 1.20 3.38
C ILE A 52 14.25 -0.03 2.48
N VAL A 53 13.32 -0.93 2.76
CA VAL A 53 12.86 -1.98 1.85
C VAL A 53 11.34 -1.99 1.86
N TYR A 54 10.72 -2.44 0.78
CA TYR A 54 9.27 -2.49 0.68
C TYR A 54 8.78 -3.55 -0.30
N GLU A 55 7.55 -3.95 -0.14
CA GLU A 55 6.77 -4.75 -1.08
C GLU A 55 5.61 -3.93 -1.61
N THR A 56 5.42 -3.94 -2.94
CA THR A 56 4.22 -3.37 -3.56
C THR A 56 3.10 -4.40 -3.44
N LEU A 57 2.13 -4.15 -2.58
CA LEU A 57 0.97 -5.01 -2.38
C LEU A 57 -0.05 -4.85 -3.49
N GLY A 58 -0.21 -3.64 -4.04
CA GLY A 58 -1.10 -3.38 -5.15
C GLY A 58 -0.96 -1.98 -5.72
N THR A 59 -1.30 -1.86 -7.00
CA THR A 59 -1.31 -0.60 -7.73
C THR A 59 -2.62 -0.47 -8.47
N TYR A 60 -3.27 0.66 -8.28
CA TYR A 60 -4.60 0.96 -8.77
C TYR A 60 -4.63 2.37 -9.38
N LYS A 61 -5.70 2.67 -10.11
CA LYS A 61 -5.92 4.03 -10.57
C LYS A 61 -6.11 4.97 -9.37
N GLY A 62 -5.21 5.91 -9.20
CA GLY A 62 -5.27 6.92 -8.13
C GLY A 62 -4.71 6.50 -6.78
N HIS A 63 -4.28 5.25 -6.59
CA HIS A 63 -3.62 4.86 -5.35
C HIS A 63 -2.72 3.63 -5.50
N SER A 64 -1.80 3.48 -4.57
CA SER A 64 -0.92 2.31 -4.45
C SER A 64 -0.81 1.90 -2.99
N VAL A 65 -0.62 0.60 -2.74
CA VAL A 65 -0.51 0.02 -1.40
C VAL A 65 0.82 -0.69 -1.27
N TYR A 66 1.54 -0.41 -0.19
CA TYR A 66 2.86 -0.98 0.11
C TYR A 66 2.93 -1.51 1.53
N LEU A 67 3.70 -2.56 1.76
CA LEU A 67 4.26 -2.86 3.08
C LEU A 67 5.69 -2.33 3.10
N VAL A 68 5.99 -1.41 4.00
CA VAL A 68 7.26 -0.68 4.08
C VAL A 68 7.97 -1.00 5.38
N LEU A 69 9.28 -1.28 5.32
CA LEU A 69 10.15 -1.38 6.49
C LEU A 69 11.25 -0.32 6.38
N ARG A 70 11.25 0.63 7.29
CA ARG A 70 12.29 1.66 7.40
C ARG A 70 13.30 1.30 8.49
N GLY A 71 14.57 1.18 8.10
CA GLY A 71 15.67 0.92 9.01
C GLY A 71 16.40 2.17 9.47
N LYS A 72 16.29 3.27 8.71
CA LYS A 72 16.97 4.56 9.02
C LYS A 72 16.07 5.73 8.64
N THR A 73 16.26 6.86 9.32
CA THR A 73 15.63 8.13 8.94
C THR A 73 15.98 8.49 7.49
N ALA A 74 14.97 8.82 6.71
CA ALA A 74 15.07 9.28 5.33
C ALA A 74 15.10 10.82 5.28
N PRO A 75 15.41 11.44 4.12
CA PRO A 75 15.10 12.84 3.88
C PRO A 75 13.63 13.14 4.17
N ALA A 76 13.34 14.37 4.59
CA ALA A 76 11.97 14.83 4.75
C ALA A 76 11.29 14.97 3.38
N GLU A 77 10.01 14.62 3.31
CA GLU A 77 9.24 14.54 2.07
C GLU A 77 8.13 15.61 2.05
N PHE A 78 7.80 16.03 0.83
CA PHE A 78 6.69 16.94 0.54
C PHE A 78 6.10 16.55 -0.82
N HIS A 79 4.80 16.34 -0.87
CA HIS A 79 4.08 15.96 -2.08
C HIS A 79 2.96 16.96 -2.36
N GLU A 80 2.95 17.59 -3.53
CA GLU A 80 1.93 18.62 -3.87
C GLU A 80 0.56 18.00 -4.17
N THR A 81 0.52 16.78 -4.73
CA THR A 81 -0.71 16.14 -5.22
C THR A 81 -0.95 14.74 -4.65
N GLU A 82 -0.05 14.25 -3.79
CA GLU A 82 -0.12 12.91 -3.23
C GLU A 82 -0.27 13.02 -1.71
N SER A 83 -1.31 12.41 -1.16
CA SER A 83 -1.48 12.23 0.28
C SER A 83 -1.09 10.81 0.70
N ASP A 84 -0.61 10.66 1.93
CA ASP A 84 -0.23 9.37 2.50
C ASP A 84 -1.20 8.95 3.60
N LEU A 85 -1.61 7.69 3.58
CA LEU A 85 -2.21 7.03 4.73
C LEU A 85 -1.25 5.94 5.20
N GLN A 86 -0.78 6.03 6.45
CA GLN A 86 0.14 5.07 7.05
C GLN A 86 -0.54 4.33 8.20
N ILE A 87 -0.35 3.02 8.29
CA ILE A 87 -0.87 2.18 9.37
C ILE A 87 0.31 1.41 9.97
N GLY A 88 0.63 1.67 11.23
CA GLY A 88 1.73 1.02 11.94
C GLY A 88 1.53 -0.50 12.07
N VAL A 89 2.58 -1.28 11.80
CA VAL A 89 2.54 -2.76 11.86
C VAL A 89 3.50 -3.29 12.92
N ARG A 90 4.77 -2.87 12.90
CA ARG A 90 5.80 -3.30 13.85
C ARG A 90 6.76 -2.17 14.21
N GLY A 91 7.34 -2.21 15.39
CA GLY A 91 8.31 -1.23 15.85
C GLY A 91 7.68 0.08 16.25
N LYS A 92 8.50 1.10 16.43
CA LYS A 92 8.10 2.45 16.82
C LYS A 92 8.94 3.48 16.06
N ALA A 93 8.37 4.66 15.85
CA ALA A 93 9.06 5.79 15.24
C ALA A 93 8.56 7.11 15.85
N THR A 94 9.18 8.21 15.47
CA THR A 94 8.62 9.54 15.73
C THR A 94 8.23 10.15 14.39
N PHE A 95 6.95 10.45 14.21
CA PHE A 95 6.44 11.15 13.05
C PHE A 95 6.55 12.67 13.26
N VAL A 96 7.13 13.37 12.30
CA VAL A 96 7.21 14.84 12.30
C VAL A 96 6.39 15.35 11.13
N ILE A 97 5.51 16.31 11.38
CA ILE A 97 4.61 16.85 10.35
C ILE A 97 4.51 18.37 10.46
N GLY A 98 4.40 19.04 9.32
CA GLY A 98 4.38 20.50 9.21
C GLY A 98 5.79 21.11 9.30
N GLY A 99 5.86 22.43 9.53
CA GLY A 99 7.09 23.16 9.49
C GLY A 99 7.60 23.41 8.06
N GLU A 100 8.91 23.60 7.91
CA GLU A 100 9.56 23.96 6.65
C GLU A 100 10.66 22.95 6.31
N LEU A 101 10.73 22.54 5.03
CA LEU A 101 11.86 21.73 4.55
C LEU A 101 13.16 22.52 4.61
N VAL A 102 14.21 21.90 5.14
CA VAL A 102 15.57 22.42 5.13
C VAL A 102 16.27 21.95 3.85
N ASN A 103 16.87 22.88 3.10
CA ASN A 103 17.53 22.61 1.81
C ASN A 103 16.65 21.81 0.83
N PRO A 104 15.46 22.32 0.47
CA PRO A 104 14.53 21.59 -0.39
C PRO A 104 15.09 21.38 -1.80
N GLN A 105 14.93 20.17 -2.32
CA GLN A 105 15.25 19.78 -3.69
C GLN A 105 13.98 19.33 -4.38
N LYS A 106 13.70 19.89 -5.56
CA LYS A 106 12.57 19.47 -6.40
C LYS A 106 12.86 18.11 -7.05
N LEU A 107 11.87 17.26 -7.01
CA LEU A 107 11.86 15.95 -7.66
C LEU A 107 10.76 15.89 -8.72
N PRO A 108 10.80 14.91 -9.64
CA PRO A 108 9.69 14.66 -10.55
C PRO A 108 8.35 14.54 -9.81
N ARG A 109 7.24 14.78 -10.53
CA ARG A 109 5.89 14.61 -10.02
C ARG A 109 5.52 15.50 -8.85
N LYS A 110 5.93 16.77 -8.92
CA LYS A 110 5.59 17.77 -7.90
C LYS A 110 5.97 17.34 -6.46
N GLN A 111 7.04 16.57 -6.34
CA GLN A 111 7.60 16.17 -5.06
C GLN A 111 8.80 17.03 -4.70
N GLN A 112 9.07 17.13 -3.42
CA GLN A 112 10.29 17.74 -2.88
C GLN A 112 10.85 16.89 -1.75
N GLN A 113 12.15 16.95 -1.57
CA GLN A 113 12.85 16.38 -0.43
C GLN A 113 13.73 17.44 0.23
N GLY A 114 13.77 17.40 1.56
CA GLY A 114 14.67 18.24 2.36
C GLY A 114 15.57 17.39 3.25
N SER A 115 16.70 17.95 3.66
CA SER A 115 17.62 17.26 4.59
C SER A 115 16.97 17.02 5.96
N SER A 116 16.01 17.87 6.36
CA SER A 116 15.26 17.80 7.61
C SER A 116 14.04 18.72 7.54
N ILE A 117 13.30 18.81 8.66
CA ILE A 117 12.22 19.79 8.88
C ILE A 117 12.64 20.73 10.00
N LYS A 118 12.51 22.04 9.76
CA LYS A 118 12.61 23.08 10.79
C LYS A 118 11.22 23.34 11.37
N GLY A 119 11.03 23.15 12.68
CA GLY A 119 9.72 23.21 13.30
C GLY A 119 8.95 21.92 13.14
N GLY A 120 7.62 22.01 13.01
CA GLY A 120 6.73 20.87 12.91
C GLY A 120 6.36 20.25 14.26
N ALA A 121 5.24 19.54 14.27
CA ALA A 121 4.76 18.78 15.43
C ALA A 121 5.33 17.37 15.40
N LYS A 122 5.61 16.78 16.58
CA LYS A 122 6.21 15.46 16.73
C LYS A 122 5.24 14.54 17.46
N PHE A 123 5.03 13.35 16.90
CA PHE A 123 4.15 12.33 17.47
C PHE A 123 4.89 11.00 17.56
N PRO A 124 4.93 10.34 18.73
CA PRO A 124 5.35 8.95 18.80
C PRO A 124 4.31 8.09 18.08
N VAL A 125 4.76 7.12 17.29
CA VAL A 125 3.88 6.24 16.52
C VAL A 125 4.34 4.78 16.65
N GLY A 126 3.38 3.86 16.58
CA GLY A 126 3.61 2.44 16.73
C GLY A 126 2.55 1.58 16.05
N PRO A 127 2.52 0.27 16.37
CA PRO A 127 1.55 -0.64 15.79
C PRO A 127 0.11 -0.25 16.09
N GLY A 128 -0.74 -0.26 15.05
CA GLY A 128 -2.17 0.10 15.13
C GLY A 128 -2.45 1.60 14.97
N ASP A 129 -1.44 2.47 15.05
CA ASP A 129 -1.65 3.90 14.81
C ASP A 129 -1.92 4.15 13.31
N ILE A 130 -2.84 5.07 13.04
CA ILE A 130 -3.19 5.51 11.69
C ILE A 130 -2.78 6.96 11.53
N ILE A 131 -1.99 7.26 10.52
CA ILE A 131 -1.49 8.59 10.21
C ILE A 131 -2.03 8.98 8.83
N HIS A 132 -2.71 10.11 8.74
CA HIS A 132 -3.06 10.74 7.48
C HIS A 132 -2.17 11.96 7.26
N VAL A 133 -1.43 11.98 6.17
CA VAL A 133 -0.61 13.10 5.71
C VAL A 133 -1.31 13.78 4.55
N PRO A 134 -1.84 14.99 4.72
CA PRO A 134 -2.47 15.70 3.62
C PRO A 134 -1.43 16.12 2.55
N VAL A 135 -1.91 16.44 1.35
CA VAL A 135 -1.09 17.05 0.30
C VAL A 135 -0.45 18.35 0.80
N ALA A 136 0.69 18.70 0.20
CA ALA A 136 1.41 19.95 0.46
C ALA A 136 1.85 20.17 1.91
N VAL A 137 2.06 19.09 2.69
CA VAL A 137 2.55 19.17 4.07
C VAL A 137 3.89 18.44 4.20
N PRO A 138 4.98 19.13 4.65
CA PRO A 138 6.25 18.49 4.95
C PRO A 138 6.11 17.44 6.06
N HIS A 139 6.75 16.29 5.87
CA HIS A 139 6.71 15.21 6.86
C HIS A 139 7.96 14.33 6.82
N VAL A 140 8.26 13.66 7.92
CA VAL A 140 9.36 12.68 8.02
C VAL A 140 9.12 11.69 9.16
N LEU A 141 9.52 10.43 8.96
CA LEU A 141 9.65 9.43 10.01
C LEU A 141 11.10 9.44 10.54
N LEU A 142 11.26 9.75 11.82
CA LEU A 142 12.52 9.61 12.53
C LEU A 142 12.61 8.18 13.08
N ILE A 143 13.63 7.46 12.63
CA ILE A 143 13.89 6.05 13.02
C ILE A 143 15.05 6.05 14.00
N GLU A 144 14.84 5.45 15.16
CA GLU A 144 15.93 5.23 16.12
C GLU A 144 16.95 4.20 15.57
N PRO A 145 18.24 4.37 15.84
CA PRO A 145 19.27 3.42 15.40
C PRO A 145 18.94 1.99 15.83
N ASN A 146 19.00 1.04 14.89
CA ASN A 146 18.73 -0.39 15.07
C ASN A 146 17.31 -0.73 15.56
N LYS A 147 16.36 0.18 15.42
CA LYS A 147 14.94 -0.05 15.74
C LYS A 147 14.07 0.26 14.51
N PRO A 148 13.98 -0.66 13.56
CA PRO A 148 13.22 -0.44 12.33
C PRO A 148 11.72 -0.30 12.63
N TYR A 149 11.03 0.44 11.76
CA TYR A 149 9.59 0.65 11.82
C TYR A 149 8.92 0.15 10.54
N MET A 150 7.93 -0.73 10.71
CA MET A 150 7.15 -1.31 9.62
C MET A 150 5.74 -0.74 9.62
N TYR A 151 5.25 -0.36 8.44
CA TYR A 151 3.90 0.18 8.27
C TYR A 151 3.34 -0.15 6.89
N ILE A 152 2.01 -0.22 6.78
CA ILE A 152 1.32 -0.18 5.50
C ILE A 152 1.27 1.28 5.06
N LEU A 153 1.64 1.54 3.82
CA LEU A 153 1.54 2.85 3.19
C LEU A 153 0.54 2.77 2.04
N VAL A 154 -0.47 3.62 2.07
CA VAL A 154 -1.35 3.88 0.94
C VAL A 154 -1.05 5.28 0.43
N LYS A 155 -0.56 5.37 -0.81
CA LYS A 155 -0.37 6.64 -1.51
C LYS A 155 -1.60 6.93 -2.34
N LEU A 156 -2.24 8.07 -2.07
CA LEU A 156 -3.44 8.55 -2.74
C LEU A 156 -3.05 9.74 -3.61
N ASP A 157 -3.11 9.58 -4.93
CA ASP A 157 -2.68 10.61 -5.88
C ASP A 157 -3.90 11.29 -6.50
N GLU A 158 -4.06 12.60 -6.25
CA GLU A 158 -5.11 13.43 -6.84
C GLU A 158 -4.94 13.59 -8.37
N GLU A 159 -3.69 13.42 -8.86
CA GLU A 159 -3.37 13.30 -10.28
C GLU A 159 -2.96 11.85 -10.58
N PRO A 160 -3.93 10.93 -10.83
CA PRO A 160 -3.66 9.50 -10.96
C PRO A 160 -2.60 9.18 -12.01
N ARG A 161 -1.72 8.25 -11.68
CA ARG A 161 -0.70 7.77 -12.61
C ARG A 161 -1.35 6.95 -13.71
N ASN A 162 -0.95 7.20 -14.94
CA ASN A 162 -1.25 6.33 -16.08
C ASN A 162 -0.15 5.28 -16.31
N ASP A 163 0.99 5.45 -15.65
CA ASP A 163 2.14 4.53 -15.69
C ASP A 163 2.10 3.57 -14.49
N PRO A 164 2.45 2.30 -14.67
CA PRO A 164 2.63 1.39 -13.55
C PRO A 164 3.76 1.91 -12.64
N PRO A 165 3.70 1.69 -11.33
CA PRO A 165 4.79 2.03 -10.43
C PRO A 165 6.04 1.27 -10.84
N LYS A 166 7.15 1.97 -10.79
CA LYS A 166 8.49 1.40 -11.05
C LYS A 166 9.01 0.76 -9.79
#